data_7c0d529977798f2e751742b410cca71c
#
_entry.id   7c0d529977798f2e751742b410cca71c
#
_cell.length_a   1.000
_cell.length_b   1.000
_cell.length_c   1.000
_cell.angle_alpha   90.00
_cell.angle_beta   90.00
_cell.angle_gamma   90.00
#
_symmetry.space_group_name_H-M   'P 1'
#
loop_
_entity.id
_entity.type
_entity.pdbx_description
1 polymer ?
#
loop_
_entity_poly.entity_id
_entity_poly.type
_entity_poly.pdbx_seq_one_letter_code
_entity_poly.pdbx_strand_id
1 'polypeptide(L)'
;MAAHIFTGFGFGPIQAGLFVKEAFQSGNFSRIVAAEIDQELVNAVRANNGSYYVNVAKADGIDILKIDHVEMLNPNVAEEREILLQVLAESTEIATCLPSVDFYDRGSAIPGRVFTGWKPVPRSVASLIADGLKSSKAKATIIYTAENNNRAAEILEQAVTKKFGTLSREKVQFLNTVIGKMSRVVANPTEIAERKLVTIAPGLQRAFLVEEFNRILATRTRISNFRPGIEVFIEKDDLLPFEEAKLFGHNAIHALLGFIAAACGCSRMTELADNQRIMQIGRAAFLQESGAALIKKYAYLRDELFTEAGFRDYAEDLLQRMTNPYLADTVARVSRDVVRKLGLNERIFGTMQLALEYGIEPTNMALGAMAGIAVLLMKAEENNLPTDLRFGDWRKLNDAKIEKIIIWLWNSQTCKYAEQLIKYVQNAQERLKELTTDCADF
;
A
#
# COMPACT_ATOMS: atom_id res chain seq x y z
N MET A 1 -3.94 -33.83 -6.59
CA MET A 1 -4.21 -32.64 -7.42
C MET A 1 -2.91 -32.30 -8.15
N ALA A 2 -2.95 -31.73 -9.37
CA ALA A 2 -1.72 -31.24 -9.99
C ALA A 2 -1.16 -30.12 -9.11
N ALA A 3 0.14 -30.15 -8.82
CA ALA A 3 0.78 -29.12 -8.01
C ALA A 3 0.74 -27.78 -8.76
N HIS A 4 0.52 -26.69 -8.03
CA HIS A 4 0.51 -25.34 -8.59
C HIS A 4 1.91 -24.87 -8.97
N ILE A 5 1.98 -23.90 -9.88
CA ILE A 5 3.20 -23.14 -10.19
C ILE A 5 2.89 -21.66 -9.95
N PHE A 6 3.70 -21.02 -9.13
CA PHE A 6 3.57 -19.61 -8.80
C PHE A 6 4.62 -18.77 -9.53
N THR A 7 4.22 -17.64 -10.10
CA THR A 7 5.13 -16.64 -10.68
C THR A 7 4.81 -15.25 -10.15
N GLY A 8 5.76 -14.59 -9.50
CA GLY A 8 5.65 -13.22 -8.99
C GLY A 8 6.44 -12.22 -9.83
N PHE A 9 5.88 -11.02 -10.05
CA PHE A 9 6.56 -9.89 -10.68
C PHE A 9 6.88 -8.80 -9.65
N GLY A 10 8.15 -8.39 -9.61
CA GLY A 10 8.72 -7.55 -8.56
C GLY A 10 9.01 -8.36 -7.29
N PHE A 11 10.13 -8.08 -6.62
CA PHE A 11 10.53 -8.81 -5.41
C PHE A 11 10.74 -7.87 -4.23
N GLY A 12 9.74 -6.99 -4.02
CA GLY A 12 9.66 -6.13 -2.85
C GLY A 12 9.10 -6.87 -1.62
N PRO A 13 9.00 -6.19 -0.46
CA PRO A 13 8.60 -6.81 0.81
C PRO A 13 7.17 -7.41 0.79
N ILE A 14 6.26 -6.91 -0.04
CA ILE A 14 4.93 -7.51 -0.20
C ILE A 14 5.02 -8.80 -1.01
N GLN A 15 5.75 -8.82 -2.13
CA GLN A 15 5.92 -10.06 -2.90
C GLN A 15 6.63 -11.12 -2.06
N ALA A 16 7.76 -10.77 -1.46
CA ALA A 16 8.57 -11.69 -0.67
C ALA A 16 7.90 -12.11 0.65
N GLY A 17 7.33 -11.14 1.39
CA GLY A 17 6.79 -11.36 2.74
C GLY A 17 5.29 -11.68 2.78
N LEU A 18 4.62 -11.78 1.64
CA LEU A 18 3.23 -12.20 1.54
C LEU A 18 3.07 -13.28 0.46
N PHE A 19 3.10 -12.96 -0.83
CA PHE A 19 2.75 -13.93 -1.88
C PHE A 19 3.71 -15.12 -1.94
N VAL A 20 5.01 -14.89 -2.06
CA VAL A 20 6.02 -15.97 -2.11
C VAL A 20 6.07 -16.73 -0.78
N LYS A 21 5.99 -16.01 0.35
CA LYS A 21 5.90 -16.61 1.68
C LYS A 21 4.71 -17.57 1.79
N GLU A 22 3.51 -17.13 1.44
CA GLU A 22 2.30 -17.95 1.57
C GLU A 22 2.30 -19.10 0.55
N ALA A 23 2.81 -18.88 -0.67
CA ALA A 23 2.99 -19.95 -1.64
C ALA A 23 3.96 -21.03 -1.10
N PHE A 24 5.07 -20.64 -0.49
CA PHE A 24 6.03 -21.55 0.12
C PHE A 24 5.43 -22.31 1.32
N GLN A 25 4.76 -21.59 2.23
CA GLN A 25 4.21 -22.17 3.46
C GLN A 25 3.01 -23.09 3.21
N SER A 26 2.22 -22.85 2.15
CA SER A 26 1.09 -23.71 1.80
C SER A 26 1.50 -25.12 1.39
N GLY A 27 2.72 -25.27 0.84
CA GLY A 27 3.18 -26.55 0.29
C GLY A 27 2.43 -27.01 -0.98
N ASN A 28 1.55 -26.17 -1.54
CA ASN A 28 0.72 -26.49 -2.70
C ASN A 28 1.44 -26.25 -4.04
N PHE A 29 2.61 -25.63 -4.02
CA PHE A 29 3.34 -25.24 -5.22
C PHE A 29 4.57 -26.12 -5.44
N SER A 30 4.66 -26.72 -6.62
CA SER A 30 5.84 -27.49 -7.05
C SER A 30 6.99 -26.59 -7.53
N ARG A 31 6.69 -25.34 -7.90
CA ARG A 31 7.66 -24.37 -8.38
C ARG A 31 7.22 -22.97 -7.97
N ILE A 32 8.15 -22.17 -7.46
CA ILE A 32 7.93 -20.78 -7.08
C ILE A 32 9.01 -19.95 -7.77
N VAL A 33 8.56 -19.02 -8.64
CA VAL A 33 9.44 -18.16 -9.45
C VAL A 33 9.16 -16.71 -9.13
N ALA A 34 10.21 -15.90 -9.02
CA ALA A 34 10.10 -14.45 -8.89
C ALA A 34 10.90 -13.75 -10.00
N ALA A 35 10.21 -12.93 -10.77
CA ALA A 35 10.78 -12.08 -11.80
C ALA A 35 11.16 -10.73 -11.20
N GLU A 36 12.46 -10.40 -11.16
CA GLU A 36 13.00 -9.18 -10.55
C GLU A 36 14.06 -8.56 -11.48
N ILE A 37 14.06 -7.23 -11.60
CA ILE A 37 14.99 -6.48 -12.45
C ILE A 37 16.28 -6.05 -11.74
N ASP A 38 16.28 -6.08 -10.41
CA ASP A 38 17.44 -5.79 -9.58
C ASP A 38 18.42 -6.99 -9.62
N GLN A 39 19.44 -6.88 -10.47
CA GLN A 39 20.38 -7.96 -10.70
C GLN A 39 21.19 -8.34 -9.45
N GLU A 40 21.46 -7.36 -8.56
CA GLU A 40 22.17 -7.61 -7.31
C GLU A 40 21.33 -8.52 -6.40
N LEU A 41 20.04 -8.22 -6.27
CA LEU A 41 19.10 -9.02 -5.50
C LEU A 41 18.92 -10.43 -6.08
N VAL A 42 18.76 -10.53 -7.41
CA VAL A 42 18.66 -11.81 -8.11
C VAL A 42 19.89 -12.66 -7.85
N ASN A 43 21.08 -12.10 -8.01
CA ASN A 43 22.36 -12.81 -7.81
C ASN A 43 22.55 -13.26 -6.37
N ALA A 44 22.21 -12.42 -5.39
CA ALA A 44 22.37 -12.73 -3.97
C ALA A 44 21.47 -13.90 -3.53
N VAL A 45 20.20 -13.91 -3.96
CA VAL A 45 19.27 -15.01 -3.64
C VAL A 45 19.70 -16.29 -4.33
N ARG A 46 20.15 -16.24 -5.58
CA ARG A 46 20.69 -17.41 -6.31
C ARG A 46 21.94 -17.97 -5.64
N ALA A 47 22.89 -17.10 -5.25
CA ALA A 47 24.10 -17.52 -4.54
C ALA A 47 23.78 -18.18 -3.19
N ASN A 48 22.63 -17.87 -2.60
CA ASN A 48 22.10 -18.50 -1.41
C ASN A 48 21.16 -19.68 -1.71
N ASN A 49 21.34 -20.36 -2.83
CA ASN A 49 20.57 -21.53 -3.27
C ASN A 49 19.04 -21.27 -3.34
N GLY A 50 18.63 -20.08 -3.78
CA GLY A 50 17.21 -19.69 -3.85
C GLY A 50 16.56 -19.43 -2.49
N SER A 51 17.38 -19.24 -1.47
CA SER A 51 16.89 -18.92 -0.11
C SER A 51 17.00 -17.43 0.18
N TYR A 52 16.01 -16.88 0.90
CA TYR A 52 16.05 -15.52 1.40
C TYR A 52 15.36 -15.40 2.76
N TYR A 53 15.52 -14.25 3.41
CA TYR A 53 15.00 -14.01 4.75
C TYR A 53 14.03 -12.83 4.76
N VAL A 54 12.99 -12.98 5.60
CA VAL A 54 12.02 -11.93 5.93
C VAL A 54 11.99 -11.75 7.44
N ASN A 55 12.13 -10.52 7.91
CA ASN A 55 11.92 -10.17 9.30
C ASN A 55 10.44 -9.86 9.50
N VAL A 56 9.77 -10.58 10.40
CA VAL A 56 8.35 -10.47 10.67
C VAL A 56 8.14 -9.79 12.02
N ALA A 57 7.68 -8.55 12.01
CA ALA A 57 7.36 -7.79 13.22
C ALA A 57 6.04 -8.30 13.81
N LYS A 58 6.11 -8.80 15.04
CA LYS A 58 5.00 -9.22 15.88
C LYS A 58 4.71 -8.16 16.94
N ALA A 59 3.77 -8.44 17.85
CA ALA A 59 3.45 -7.56 18.96
C ALA A 59 4.57 -7.55 20.03
N ASP A 60 5.32 -8.64 20.16
CA ASP A 60 6.30 -8.91 21.22
C ASP A 60 7.74 -9.11 20.71
N GLY A 61 7.98 -9.01 19.39
CA GLY A 61 9.32 -9.21 18.84
C GLY A 61 9.40 -9.20 17.33
N ILE A 62 10.54 -9.67 16.82
CA ILE A 62 10.79 -9.88 15.41
C ILE A 62 11.18 -11.34 15.19
N ASP A 63 10.37 -12.07 14.43
CA ASP A 63 10.71 -13.40 13.95
C ASP A 63 11.47 -13.32 12.63
N ILE A 64 12.43 -14.23 12.46
CA ILE A 64 13.16 -14.37 11.21
C ILE A 64 12.62 -15.59 10.47
N LEU A 65 12.03 -15.34 9.32
CA LEU A 65 11.51 -16.40 8.46
C LEU A 65 12.47 -16.62 7.29
N LYS A 66 12.92 -17.87 7.11
CA LYS A 66 13.66 -18.31 5.94
C LYS A 66 12.69 -18.92 4.93
N ILE A 67 12.76 -18.48 3.69
CA ILE A 67 12.02 -19.05 2.56
C ILE A 67 13.05 -19.67 1.62
N ASP A 68 12.79 -20.89 1.18
CA ASP A 68 13.71 -21.68 0.36
C ASP A 68 13.10 -21.98 -1.02
N HIS A 69 13.96 -22.46 -1.92
CA HIS A 69 13.58 -22.97 -3.25
C HIS A 69 12.88 -21.96 -4.16
N VAL A 70 13.22 -20.66 -4.04
CA VAL A 70 12.70 -19.63 -4.93
C VAL A 70 13.65 -19.46 -6.12
N GLU A 71 13.12 -19.66 -7.32
CA GLU A 71 13.83 -19.39 -8.55
C GLU A 71 13.71 -17.92 -8.91
N MET A 72 14.85 -17.22 -8.98
CA MET A 72 14.89 -15.82 -9.35
C MET A 72 15.23 -15.68 -10.82
N LEU A 73 14.46 -14.89 -11.59
CA LEU A 73 14.73 -14.63 -13.00
C LEU A 73 14.71 -13.12 -13.27
N ASN A 74 15.71 -12.64 -14.04
CA ASN A 74 15.72 -11.25 -14.48
C ASN A 74 15.17 -11.15 -15.92
N PRO A 75 13.97 -10.57 -16.12
CA PRO A 75 13.36 -10.48 -17.45
C PRO A 75 14.13 -9.58 -18.43
N ASN A 76 15.12 -8.82 -17.96
CA ASN A 76 16.01 -8.02 -18.81
C ASN A 76 17.12 -8.86 -19.47
N VAL A 77 17.43 -10.03 -18.92
CA VAL A 77 18.38 -10.99 -19.50
C VAL A 77 17.62 -11.88 -20.49
N ALA A 78 18.11 -12.00 -21.72
CA ALA A 78 17.37 -12.65 -22.80
C ALA A 78 17.10 -14.13 -22.50
N GLU A 79 18.10 -14.85 -22.06
CA GLU A 79 18.02 -16.29 -21.73
C GLU A 79 17.06 -16.54 -20.57
N GLU A 80 17.11 -15.69 -19.54
CA GLU A 80 16.23 -15.79 -18.36
C GLU A 80 14.78 -15.41 -18.69
N ARG A 81 14.60 -14.48 -19.60
CA ARG A 81 13.27 -14.11 -20.12
C ARG A 81 12.62 -15.26 -20.88
N GLU A 82 13.36 -16.02 -21.68
CA GLU A 82 12.82 -17.19 -22.35
C GLU A 82 12.40 -18.29 -21.34
N ILE A 83 13.17 -18.49 -20.29
CA ILE A 83 12.79 -19.38 -19.18
C ILE A 83 11.52 -18.85 -18.48
N LEU A 84 11.45 -17.55 -18.21
CA LEU A 84 10.28 -16.93 -17.58
C LEU A 84 9.01 -17.12 -18.44
N LEU A 85 9.11 -16.99 -19.77
CA LEU A 85 7.97 -17.22 -20.67
C LEU A 85 7.49 -18.68 -20.62
N GLN A 86 8.41 -19.65 -20.52
CA GLN A 86 8.05 -21.05 -20.35
C GLN A 86 7.34 -21.28 -19.00
N VAL A 87 7.85 -20.69 -17.92
CA VAL A 87 7.21 -20.76 -16.60
C VAL A 87 5.83 -20.14 -16.61
N LEU A 88 5.68 -18.95 -17.20
CA LEU A 88 4.38 -18.27 -17.31
C LEU A 88 3.35 -19.11 -18.07
N ALA A 89 3.79 -19.87 -19.08
CA ALA A 89 2.91 -20.80 -19.81
C ALA A 89 2.38 -21.96 -18.93
N GLU A 90 3.06 -22.28 -17.86
CA GLU A 90 2.72 -23.35 -16.92
C GLU A 90 2.14 -22.82 -15.60
N SER A 91 2.20 -21.50 -15.35
CA SER A 91 1.76 -20.88 -14.11
C SER A 91 0.26 -20.96 -13.94
N THR A 92 -0.14 -21.46 -12.76
CA THR A 92 -1.54 -21.47 -12.31
C THR A 92 -1.88 -20.22 -11.50
N GLU A 93 -0.90 -19.63 -10.85
CA GLU A 93 -1.04 -18.39 -10.07
C GLU A 93 0.10 -17.43 -10.39
N ILE A 94 -0.28 -16.20 -10.69
CA ILE A 94 0.65 -15.10 -10.96
C ILE A 94 0.32 -13.97 -10.00
N ALA A 95 1.34 -13.26 -9.49
CA ALA A 95 1.13 -12.03 -8.70
C ALA A 95 1.98 -10.88 -9.22
N THR A 96 1.42 -9.68 -9.30
CA THR A 96 2.17 -8.45 -9.55
C THR A 96 2.27 -7.63 -8.27
N CYS A 97 3.48 -7.19 -7.93
CA CYS A 97 3.78 -6.33 -6.77
C CYS A 97 4.71 -5.20 -7.20
N LEU A 98 4.23 -4.36 -8.11
CA LEU A 98 4.98 -3.26 -8.70
C LEU A 98 4.69 -1.95 -7.94
N PRO A 99 5.55 -0.92 -8.06
CA PRO A 99 5.33 0.35 -7.37
C PRO A 99 4.05 1.09 -7.76
N SER A 100 3.52 0.86 -8.98
CA SER A 100 2.31 1.47 -9.50
C SER A 100 1.79 0.66 -10.69
N VAL A 101 0.49 0.76 -10.98
CA VAL A 101 -0.15 0.21 -12.18
C VAL A 101 0.43 0.76 -13.48
N ASP A 102 1.07 1.93 -13.44
CA ASP A 102 1.75 2.52 -14.60
C ASP A 102 2.87 1.62 -15.16
N PHE A 103 3.42 0.72 -14.34
CA PHE A 103 4.47 -0.21 -14.75
C PHE A 103 3.96 -1.43 -15.51
N TYR A 104 2.65 -1.64 -15.61
CA TYR A 104 2.09 -2.79 -16.30
C TYR A 104 2.40 -2.80 -17.79
N ASP A 105 2.25 -1.66 -18.47
CA ASP A 105 2.37 -1.56 -19.93
C ASP A 105 3.64 -0.83 -20.39
N ARG A 106 4.28 -0.06 -19.53
CA ARG A 106 5.46 0.72 -19.87
C ARG A 106 6.73 -0.03 -19.49
N GLY A 107 7.50 -0.43 -20.49
CA GLY A 107 8.83 -1.03 -20.30
C GLY A 107 9.89 -0.06 -19.78
N SER A 108 9.61 1.25 -19.59
CA SER A 108 10.58 2.25 -19.12
C SER A 108 9.91 3.53 -18.66
N ALA A 109 10.64 4.26 -17.83
CA ALA A 109 10.46 5.61 -17.29
C ALA A 109 9.07 6.24 -17.41
N ILE A 110 8.45 6.50 -16.27
CA ILE A 110 7.27 7.38 -16.19
C ILE A 110 7.75 8.82 -16.35
N PRO A 111 7.27 9.59 -17.35
CA PRO A 111 7.63 10.99 -17.47
C PRO A 111 7.31 11.77 -16.18
N GLY A 112 8.30 12.48 -15.65
CA GLY A 112 8.15 13.29 -14.44
C GLY A 112 8.32 12.58 -13.10
N ARG A 113 8.59 11.26 -13.08
CA ARG A 113 8.98 10.53 -11.86
C ARG A 113 10.35 9.88 -12.03
N VAL A 114 11.28 10.28 -11.17
CA VAL A 114 12.61 9.65 -11.07
C VAL A 114 12.51 8.54 -10.01
N PHE A 115 12.55 7.28 -10.45
CA PHE A 115 12.78 6.16 -9.55
C PHE A 115 14.27 5.86 -9.57
N THR A 116 14.96 6.12 -8.47
CA THR A 116 16.39 5.81 -8.34
C THR A 116 16.62 4.30 -8.51
N GLY A 117 17.47 3.95 -9.48
CA GLY A 117 17.81 2.55 -9.77
C GLY A 117 16.95 1.85 -10.85
N TRP A 118 15.93 2.50 -11.37
CA TRP A 118 15.09 1.92 -12.43
C TRP A 118 15.80 1.94 -13.79
N LYS A 119 15.92 0.77 -14.42
CA LYS A 119 16.44 0.62 -15.79
C LYS A 119 15.30 0.29 -16.74
N PRO A 120 15.36 0.76 -18.02
CA PRO A 120 14.40 0.36 -19.03
C PRO A 120 14.33 -1.17 -19.16
N VAL A 121 13.12 -1.72 -19.15
CA VAL A 121 12.91 -3.16 -19.40
C VAL A 121 12.55 -3.37 -20.87
N PRO A 122 13.12 -4.38 -21.55
CA PRO A 122 12.86 -4.65 -22.96
C PRO A 122 11.40 -4.99 -23.25
N ARG A 123 10.71 -5.58 -22.28
CA ARG A 123 9.29 -5.94 -22.37
C ARG A 123 8.55 -5.57 -21.09
N SER A 124 7.34 -5.06 -21.23
CA SER A 124 6.47 -4.76 -20.09
C SER A 124 5.93 -6.04 -19.44
N VAL A 125 5.53 -5.95 -18.18
CA VAL A 125 4.91 -7.06 -17.44
C VAL A 125 3.68 -7.59 -18.17
N ALA A 126 2.82 -6.69 -18.68
CA ALA A 126 1.66 -7.09 -19.48
C ALA A 126 2.04 -7.85 -20.75
N SER A 127 3.17 -7.48 -21.41
CA SER A 127 3.66 -8.24 -22.58
C SER A 127 4.15 -9.63 -22.21
N LEU A 128 4.91 -9.75 -21.11
CA LEU A 128 5.41 -11.05 -20.65
C LEU A 128 4.27 -11.98 -20.26
N ILE A 129 3.27 -11.48 -19.51
CA ILE A 129 2.07 -12.26 -19.16
C ILE A 129 1.31 -12.68 -20.43
N ALA A 130 1.09 -11.75 -21.38
CA ALA A 130 0.39 -12.04 -22.62
C ALA A 130 1.10 -13.14 -23.44
N ASP A 131 2.42 -13.05 -23.57
CA ASP A 131 3.20 -14.03 -24.34
C ASP A 131 3.22 -15.40 -23.64
N GLY A 132 3.33 -15.45 -22.30
CA GLY A 132 3.20 -16.69 -21.54
C GLY A 132 1.81 -17.34 -21.72
N LEU A 133 0.74 -16.55 -21.59
CA LEU A 133 -0.62 -17.04 -21.78
C LEU A 133 -0.91 -17.54 -23.19
N LYS A 134 -0.29 -16.99 -24.25
CA LYS A 134 -0.42 -17.50 -25.64
C LYS A 134 0.04 -18.93 -25.77
N SER A 135 1.04 -19.33 -25.00
CA SER A 135 1.61 -20.68 -24.98
C SER A 135 1.11 -21.49 -23.80
N SER A 136 0.02 -21.06 -23.12
CA SER A 136 -0.42 -21.64 -21.87
C SER A 136 -0.73 -23.13 -21.97
N LYS A 137 -0.11 -23.89 -21.08
CA LYS A 137 -0.33 -25.31 -20.81
C LYS A 137 -1.15 -25.53 -19.53
N ALA A 138 -1.33 -24.49 -18.72
CA ALA A 138 -2.15 -24.54 -17.52
C ALA A 138 -3.64 -24.67 -17.90
N LYS A 139 -4.38 -25.45 -17.10
CA LYS A 139 -5.83 -25.58 -17.28
C LYS A 139 -6.56 -24.26 -16.98
N ALA A 140 -6.05 -23.54 -16.01
CA ALA A 140 -6.51 -22.22 -15.60
C ALA A 140 -5.39 -21.45 -14.91
N THR A 141 -5.47 -20.11 -14.99
CA THR A 141 -4.51 -19.20 -14.36
C THR A 141 -5.26 -18.06 -13.69
N ILE A 142 -4.98 -17.79 -12.42
CA ILE A 142 -5.42 -16.57 -11.74
C ILE A 142 -4.24 -15.62 -11.59
N ILE A 143 -4.52 -14.32 -11.65
CA ILE A 143 -3.50 -13.26 -11.62
C ILE A 143 -3.90 -12.26 -10.55
N TYR A 144 -3.19 -12.26 -9.42
CA TYR A 144 -3.36 -11.30 -8.35
C TYR A 144 -2.65 -9.99 -8.67
N THR A 145 -3.28 -8.87 -8.35
CA THR A 145 -2.67 -7.54 -8.43
C THR A 145 -2.57 -6.94 -7.04
N ALA A 146 -1.35 -6.58 -6.63
CA ALA A 146 -1.04 -6.07 -5.30
C ALA A 146 -0.75 -4.56 -5.27
N GLU A 147 -0.87 -3.89 -6.40
CA GLU A 147 -0.65 -2.45 -6.53
C GLU A 147 -1.75 -1.67 -5.78
N ASN A 148 -1.36 -0.55 -5.20
CA ASN A 148 -2.31 0.28 -4.43
C ASN A 148 -3.24 1.10 -5.34
N ASN A 149 -4.10 0.39 -6.06
CA ASN A 149 -5.10 0.93 -6.99
C ASN A 149 -6.32 0.01 -7.02
N ASN A 150 -7.51 0.56 -6.79
CA ASN A 150 -8.77 -0.19 -6.70
C ASN A 150 -9.22 -0.84 -8.02
N ARG A 151 -8.54 -0.57 -9.13
CA ARG A 151 -8.81 -1.14 -10.45
C ARG A 151 -7.55 -1.76 -11.06
N ALA A 152 -6.63 -2.23 -10.22
CA ALA A 152 -5.37 -2.78 -10.68
C ALA A 152 -5.57 -3.99 -11.61
N ALA A 153 -6.48 -4.89 -11.25
CA ALA A 153 -6.80 -6.08 -12.04
C ALA A 153 -7.36 -5.71 -13.41
N GLU A 154 -8.31 -4.78 -13.48
CA GLU A 154 -8.92 -4.33 -14.74
C GLU A 154 -7.91 -3.62 -15.63
N ILE A 155 -7.01 -2.80 -15.05
CA ILE A 155 -5.96 -2.11 -15.79
C ILE A 155 -4.97 -3.13 -16.37
N LEU A 156 -4.57 -4.13 -15.58
CA LEU A 156 -3.66 -5.20 -16.05
C LEU A 156 -4.36 -6.08 -17.12
N GLU A 157 -5.61 -6.49 -16.88
CA GLU A 157 -6.41 -7.25 -17.85
C GLU A 157 -6.48 -6.52 -19.19
N GLN A 158 -6.78 -5.21 -19.17
CA GLN A 158 -6.82 -4.39 -20.37
C GLN A 158 -5.47 -4.33 -21.09
N ALA A 159 -4.38 -4.13 -20.34
CA ALA A 159 -3.03 -4.07 -20.91
C ALA A 159 -2.60 -5.41 -21.53
N VAL A 160 -2.93 -6.53 -20.87
CA VAL A 160 -2.66 -7.89 -21.39
C VAL A 160 -3.53 -8.19 -22.62
N THR A 161 -4.83 -7.88 -22.57
CA THR A 161 -5.77 -8.13 -23.68
C THR A 161 -5.36 -7.40 -24.94
N LYS A 162 -4.86 -6.17 -24.86
CA LYS A 162 -4.33 -5.43 -26.03
C LYS A 162 -3.22 -6.18 -26.75
N LYS A 163 -2.47 -7.03 -26.07
CA LYS A 163 -1.31 -7.76 -26.61
C LYS A 163 -1.65 -9.21 -26.96
N PHE A 164 -2.56 -9.79 -26.22
CA PHE A 164 -2.99 -11.18 -26.36
C PHE A 164 -4.09 -11.34 -27.42
N GLY A 165 -5.05 -10.44 -27.44
CA GLY A 165 -6.36 -10.60 -28.08
C GLY A 165 -7.43 -10.97 -27.06
N THR A 166 -8.43 -11.74 -27.44
CA THR A 166 -9.53 -12.13 -26.54
C THR A 166 -9.12 -13.22 -25.56
N LEU A 167 -9.14 -12.91 -24.27
CA LEU A 167 -8.89 -13.86 -23.18
C LEU A 167 -10.17 -14.64 -22.85
N SER A 168 -10.02 -15.95 -22.62
CA SER A 168 -11.13 -16.78 -22.11
C SER A 168 -11.24 -16.61 -20.59
N ARG A 169 -12.34 -16.04 -20.11
CA ARG A 169 -12.63 -15.87 -18.68
C ARG A 169 -12.84 -17.18 -17.93
N GLU A 170 -13.04 -18.27 -18.63
CA GLU A 170 -13.10 -19.61 -18.06
C GLU A 170 -11.71 -20.16 -17.71
N LYS A 171 -10.64 -19.57 -18.30
CA LYS A 171 -9.26 -20.03 -18.13
C LYS A 171 -8.37 -19.00 -17.44
N VAL A 172 -8.66 -17.71 -17.57
CA VAL A 172 -7.83 -16.65 -17.01
C VAL A 172 -8.70 -15.65 -16.27
N GLN A 173 -8.33 -15.36 -15.02
CA GLN A 173 -9.01 -14.35 -14.20
C GLN A 173 -8.00 -13.44 -13.52
N PHE A 174 -8.21 -12.13 -13.63
CA PHE A 174 -7.46 -11.11 -12.91
C PHE A 174 -8.20 -10.76 -11.63
N LEU A 175 -7.48 -10.71 -10.52
CA LEU A 175 -8.03 -10.55 -9.18
C LEU A 175 -7.44 -9.31 -8.51
N ASN A 176 -8.30 -8.38 -8.12
CA ASN A 176 -7.90 -7.32 -7.19
C ASN A 176 -7.62 -7.90 -5.81
N THR A 177 -6.77 -7.24 -5.05
CA THR A 177 -6.48 -7.58 -3.66
C THR A 177 -6.54 -6.36 -2.75
N VAL A 178 -7.03 -6.53 -1.53
CA VAL A 178 -6.97 -5.51 -0.49
C VAL A 178 -5.93 -5.94 0.54
N ILE A 179 -4.72 -5.37 0.41
CA ILE A 179 -3.58 -5.70 1.24
C ILE A 179 -3.41 -4.60 2.30
N GLY A 180 -3.85 -4.89 3.53
CA GLY A 180 -3.66 -4.02 4.69
C GLY A 180 -2.35 -4.29 5.44
N LYS A 181 -1.41 -5.05 4.86
CA LYS A 181 -0.13 -5.43 5.48
C LYS A 181 0.88 -4.30 5.35
N MET A 182 1.39 -3.83 6.50
CA MET A 182 2.47 -2.85 6.51
C MET A 182 3.82 -3.55 6.29
N SER A 183 4.66 -2.93 5.48
CA SER A 183 5.95 -3.48 5.11
C SER A 183 6.92 -2.42 4.63
N ARG A 184 8.22 -2.70 4.73
CA ARG A 184 9.26 -1.82 4.20
C ARG A 184 10.55 -2.56 3.90
N VAL A 185 11.40 -1.93 3.09
CA VAL A 185 12.82 -2.28 2.95
C VAL A 185 13.60 -1.42 3.95
N VAL A 186 14.40 -2.07 4.80
CA VAL A 186 15.36 -1.41 5.69
C VAL A 186 16.71 -1.46 5.00
N ALA A 187 17.27 -0.29 4.67
CA ALA A 187 18.56 -0.15 3.99
C ALA A 187 19.60 0.62 4.82
N ASN A 188 19.24 1.10 6.01
CA ASN A 188 20.17 1.73 6.92
C ASN A 188 20.95 0.67 7.72
N PRO A 189 22.28 0.56 7.57
CA PRO A 189 23.07 -0.47 8.24
C PRO A 189 23.00 -0.37 9.79
N THR A 190 22.95 0.85 10.30
CA THR A 190 22.81 1.08 11.76
C THR A 190 21.50 0.52 12.27
N GLU A 191 20.39 0.81 11.59
CA GLU A 191 19.08 0.27 11.96
C GLU A 191 19.04 -1.26 11.86
N ILE A 192 19.65 -1.84 10.83
CA ILE A 192 19.74 -3.30 10.66
C ILE A 192 20.47 -3.92 11.85
N ALA A 193 21.62 -3.34 12.23
CA ALA A 193 22.44 -3.84 13.33
C ALA A 193 21.75 -3.67 14.70
N GLU A 194 21.26 -2.48 15.02
CA GLU A 194 20.60 -2.17 16.30
C GLU A 194 19.37 -3.07 16.54
N ARG A 195 18.61 -3.33 15.49
CA ARG A 195 17.38 -4.13 15.55
C ARG A 195 17.61 -5.61 15.28
N LYS A 196 18.86 -6.01 15.05
CA LYS A 196 19.27 -7.40 14.75
C LYS A 196 18.49 -8.01 13.59
N LEU A 197 18.22 -7.19 12.57
CA LEU A 197 17.53 -7.67 11.37
C LEU A 197 18.47 -8.53 10.52
N VAL A 198 17.92 -9.59 9.95
CA VAL A 198 18.64 -10.40 8.98
C VAL A 198 18.44 -9.78 7.60
N THR A 199 19.52 -9.62 6.84
CA THR A 199 19.46 -9.13 5.46
C THR A 199 18.76 -10.13 4.54
N ILE A 200 18.23 -9.66 3.41
CA ILE A 200 17.44 -10.47 2.46
C ILE A 200 18.20 -11.75 2.06
N ALA A 201 19.48 -11.60 1.77
CA ALA A 201 20.39 -12.70 1.49
C ALA A 201 21.82 -12.28 1.86
N PRO A 202 22.76 -13.23 2.07
CA PRO A 202 24.16 -12.91 2.29
C PRO A 202 24.73 -11.99 1.20
N GLY A 203 25.48 -10.96 1.61
CA GLY A 203 26.07 -9.97 0.71
C GLY A 203 25.20 -8.75 0.43
N LEU A 204 23.90 -8.77 0.73
CA LEU A 204 23.04 -7.61 0.62
C LEU A 204 23.08 -6.74 1.90
N GLN A 205 22.97 -5.42 1.71
CA GLN A 205 22.94 -4.42 2.80
C GLN A 205 21.51 -3.94 3.10
N ARG A 206 20.51 -4.77 2.84
CA ARG A 206 19.09 -4.43 3.04
C ARG A 206 18.31 -5.61 3.55
N ALA A 207 17.27 -5.33 4.34
CA ALA A 207 16.41 -6.33 4.95
C ALA A 207 14.95 -6.07 4.58
N PHE A 208 14.16 -7.13 4.38
CA PHE A 208 12.72 -7.04 4.35
C PHE A 208 12.16 -7.06 5.77
N LEU A 209 11.32 -6.10 6.09
CA LEU A 209 10.60 -6.04 7.34
C LEU A 209 9.10 -5.93 7.02
N VAL A 210 8.33 -6.90 7.49
CA VAL A 210 6.89 -6.97 7.29
C VAL A 210 6.22 -7.23 8.64
N GLU A 211 4.97 -6.80 8.80
CA GLU A 211 4.19 -7.22 9.97
C GLU A 211 3.62 -8.64 9.81
N GLU A 212 3.26 -9.26 10.92
CA GLU A 212 2.67 -10.61 10.94
C GLU A 212 1.32 -10.68 10.22
N PHE A 213 0.56 -9.58 10.16
CA PHE A 213 -0.79 -9.50 9.62
C PHE A 213 -0.92 -10.10 8.21
N ASN A 214 -1.84 -11.06 8.05
CA ASN A 214 -2.10 -11.79 6.80
C ASN A 214 -3.58 -11.83 6.39
N ARG A 215 -4.43 -10.98 6.98
CA ARG A 215 -5.86 -10.91 6.64
C ARG A 215 -6.04 -10.14 5.33
N ILE A 216 -5.77 -10.82 4.21
CA ILE A 216 -5.77 -10.25 2.87
C ILE A 216 -7.07 -10.65 2.17
N LEU A 217 -7.73 -9.67 1.56
CA LEU A 217 -8.92 -9.95 0.76
C LEU A 217 -8.54 -10.04 -0.71
N ALA A 218 -9.16 -10.94 -1.44
CA ALA A 218 -9.03 -11.09 -2.88
C ALA A 218 -10.40 -11.20 -3.55
N THR A 219 -10.51 -10.76 -4.79
CA THR A 219 -11.70 -11.02 -5.61
C THR A 219 -11.94 -12.53 -5.70
N ARG A 220 -13.19 -12.96 -5.54
CA ARG A 220 -13.55 -14.38 -5.59
C ARG A 220 -13.16 -15.01 -6.92
N THR A 221 -12.51 -16.17 -6.82
CA THR A 221 -12.19 -17.01 -7.97
C THR A 221 -13.47 -17.61 -8.56
N ARG A 222 -13.71 -17.37 -9.85
CA ARG A 222 -14.92 -17.82 -10.56
C ARG A 222 -14.65 -18.90 -11.61
N ILE A 223 -13.40 -19.30 -11.76
CA ILE A 223 -13.01 -20.37 -12.69
C ILE A 223 -13.49 -21.72 -12.12
N SER A 224 -14.30 -22.40 -12.90
CA SER A 224 -14.89 -23.68 -12.48
C SER A 224 -13.80 -24.72 -12.15
N ASN A 225 -13.96 -25.40 -11.00
CA ASN A 225 -13.05 -26.42 -10.50
C ASN A 225 -11.58 -25.95 -10.27
N PHE A 226 -11.34 -24.63 -10.21
CA PHE A 226 -10.06 -24.09 -9.78
C PHE A 226 -10.08 -23.80 -8.28
N ARG A 227 -9.08 -24.29 -7.56
CA ARG A 227 -8.86 -23.97 -6.16
C ARG A 227 -7.50 -23.28 -6.05
N PRO A 228 -7.43 -22.06 -5.50
CA PRO A 228 -6.15 -21.38 -5.27
C PRO A 228 -5.20 -22.19 -4.38
N GLY A 229 -3.91 -22.20 -4.72
CA GLY A 229 -2.86 -22.81 -3.92
C GLY A 229 -2.49 -21.93 -2.72
N ILE A 230 -2.64 -20.60 -2.82
CA ILE A 230 -2.56 -19.69 -1.67
C ILE A 230 -3.93 -19.69 -0.96
N GLU A 231 -4.01 -20.35 0.19
CA GLU A 231 -5.28 -20.61 0.89
C GLU A 231 -5.65 -19.55 1.93
N VAL A 232 -4.72 -18.66 2.31
CA VAL A 232 -4.94 -17.69 3.39
C VAL A 232 -5.74 -16.45 2.97
N PHE A 233 -5.95 -16.26 1.67
CA PHE A 233 -6.70 -15.10 1.17
C PHE A 233 -8.20 -15.31 1.32
N ILE A 234 -8.87 -14.27 1.84
CA ILE A 234 -10.32 -14.28 2.04
C ILE A 234 -10.98 -13.75 0.77
N GLU A 235 -11.73 -14.59 0.09
CA GLU A 235 -12.43 -14.21 -1.12
C GLU A 235 -13.70 -13.39 -0.85
N LYS A 236 -13.88 -12.32 -1.63
CA LYS A 236 -15.08 -11.47 -1.62
C LYS A 236 -15.62 -11.31 -3.05
N ASP A 237 -16.92 -11.22 -3.19
CA ASP A 237 -17.56 -11.02 -4.51
C ASP A 237 -17.39 -9.60 -5.03
N ASP A 238 -17.37 -8.62 -4.13
CA ASP A 238 -17.09 -7.21 -4.39
C ASP A 238 -16.05 -6.70 -3.39
N LEU A 239 -14.92 -6.19 -3.87
CA LEU A 239 -13.86 -5.63 -3.04
C LEU A 239 -13.99 -4.13 -2.80
N LEU A 240 -14.78 -3.41 -3.60
CA LEU A 240 -14.88 -1.95 -3.49
C LEU A 240 -15.20 -1.47 -2.06
N PRO A 241 -16.13 -2.07 -1.29
CA PRO A 241 -16.38 -1.66 0.07
C PRO A 241 -15.15 -1.79 1.00
N PHE A 242 -14.37 -2.84 0.81
CA PHE A 242 -13.16 -3.10 1.60
C PHE A 242 -11.98 -2.25 1.16
N GLU A 243 -11.88 -1.92 -0.12
CA GLU A 243 -10.92 -0.96 -0.67
C GLU A 243 -11.18 0.44 -0.12
N GLU A 244 -12.45 0.86 -0.05
CA GLU A 244 -12.82 2.13 0.58
C GLU A 244 -12.57 2.10 2.10
N ALA A 245 -12.86 1.00 2.79
CA ALA A 245 -12.52 0.87 4.21
C ALA A 245 -11.01 0.97 4.44
N LYS A 246 -10.18 0.44 3.54
CA LYS A 246 -8.74 0.63 3.57
C LYS A 246 -8.34 2.08 3.25
N LEU A 247 -8.91 2.69 2.21
CA LEU A 247 -8.55 4.05 1.78
C LEU A 247 -8.97 5.11 2.79
N PHE A 248 -10.25 5.10 3.16
CA PHE A 248 -10.86 6.11 4.03
C PHE A 248 -10.74 5.77 5.52
N GLY A 249 -10.47 4.51 5.87
CA GLY A 249 -10.14 4.06 7.22
C GLY A 249 -8.61 4.00 7.41
N HIS A 250 -7.98 2.84 7.14
CA HIS A 250 -6.57 2.59 7.40
C HIS A 250 -5.65 3.70 6.87
N ASN A 251 -5.68 3.95 5.55
CA ASN A 251 -4.76 4.90 4.92
C ASN A 251 -5.00 6.35 5.35
N ALA A 252 -6.26 6.69 5.62
CA ALA A 252 -6.64 8.04 6.07
C ALA A 252 -6.14 8.31 7.48
N ILE A 253 -6.39 7.39 8.41
CA ILE A 253 -5.97 7.54 9.81
C ILE A 253 -4.44 7.47 9.94
N HIS A 254 -3.79 6.58 9.19
CA HIS A 254 -2.33 6.54 9.15
C HIS A 254 -1.73 7.87 8.67
N ALA A 255 -2.31 8.49 7.63
CA ALA A 255 -1.87 9.80 7.15
C ALA A 255 -2.16 10.91 8.17
N LEU A 256 -3.35 10.93 8.78
CA LEU A 256 -3.72 11.87 9.83
C LEU A 256 -2.71 11.84 10.98
N LEU A 257 -2.46 10.64 11.54
CA LEU A 257 -1.50 10.47 12.65
C LEU A 257 -0.08 10.84 12.22
N GLY A 258 0.35 10.45 11.01
CA GLY A 258 1.67 10.83 10.48
C GLY A 258 1.85 12.33 10.26
N PHE A 259 0.81 13.04 9.83
CA PHE A 259 0.87 14.50 9.67
C PHE A 259 0.88 15.22 11.01
N ILE A 260 0.07 14.78 11.98
CA ILE A 260 0.09 15.34 13.34
C ILE A 260 1.46 15.07 13.98
N ALA A 261 1.98 13.85 13.89
CA ALA A 261 3.30 13.50 14.40
C ALA A 261 4.42 14.37 13.81
N ALA A 262 4.38 14.61 12.50
CA ALA A 262 5.33 15.49 11.84
C ALA A 262 5.21 16.95 12.30
N ALA A 263 3.99 17.47 12.50
CA ALA A 263 3.76 18.80 13.02
C ALA A 263 4.22 18.96 14.48
N CYS A 264 4.18 17.87 15.26
CA CYS A 264 4.71 17.78 16.63
C CYS A 264 6.23 17.52 16.71
N GLY A 265 6.92 17.31 15.56
CA GLY A 265 8.36 17.06 15.55
C GLY A 265 8.76 15.62 15.86
N CYS A 266 7.83 14.68 15.93
CA CYS A 266 8.13 13.27 16.15
C CYS A 266 8.91 12.68 14.97
N SER A 267 9.79 11.73 15.27
CA SER A 267 10.61 11.02 14.29
C SER A 267 10.03 9.64 13.93
N ARG A 268 9.39 8.99 14.89
CA ARG A 268 8.83 7.63 14.76
C ARG A 268 7.35 7.61 15.15
N MET A 269 6.58 6.75 14.48
CA MET A 269 5.17 6.56 14.81
C MET A 269 4.96 5.95 16.20
N THR A 270 5.94 5.26 16.73
CA THR A 270 5.92 4.69 18.10
C THR A 270 5.81 5.75 19.19
N GLU A 271 6.34 6.96 18.96
CA GLU A 271 6.25 8.08 19.91
C GLU A 271 4.80 8.53 20.17
N LEU A 272 3.88 8.19 19.24
CA LEU A 272 2.46 8.47 19.41
C LEU A 272 1.77 7.54 20.43
N ALA A 273 2.30 6.34 20.66
CA ALA A 273 1.68 5.35 21.54
C ALA A 273 1.43 5.90 22.96
N ASP A 274 2.36 6.73 23.46
CA ASP A 274 2.29 7.32 24.79
C ASP A 274 1.52 8.67 24.80
N ASN A 275 1.24 9.24 23.62
CA ASN A 275 0.48 10.49 23.54
C ASN A 275 -1.04 10.20 23.43
N GLN A 276 -1.67 10.07 24.60
CA GLN A 276 -3.10 9.73 24.68
C GLN A 276 -3.99 10.71 23.90
N ARG A 277 -3.67 12.02 23.89
CA ARG A 277 -4.46 13.04 23.17
C ARG A 277 -4.46 12.81 21.67
N ILE A 278 -3.29 12.54 21.08
CA ILE A 278 -3.16 12.27 19.65
C ILE A 278 -3.85 10.94 19.30
N MET A 279 -3.64 9.90 20.11
CA MET A 279 -4.28 8.60 19.88
C MET A 279 -5.81 8.65 20.00
N GLN A 280 -6.36 9.48 20.91
CA GLN A 280 -7.80 9.73 21.00
C GLN A 280 -8.34 10.44 19.75
N ILE A 281 -7.61 11.42 19.20
CA ILE A 281 -7.98 12.09 17.94
C ILE A 281 -8.02 11.05 16.80
N GLY A 282 -6.99 10.22 16.67
CA GLY A 282 -6.95 9.15 15.67
C GLY A 282 -8.10 8.16 15.82
N ARG A 283 -8.37 7.71 17.05
CA ARG A 283 -9.50 6.82 17.36
C ARG A 283 -10.86 7.46 17.04
N ALA A 284 -11.07 8.70 17.41
CA ALA A 284 -12.31 9.44 17.14
C ALA A 284 -12.51 9.63 15.62
N ALA A 285 -11.48 10.04 14.88
CA ALA A 285 -11.52 10.15 13.43
C ALA A 285 -11.87 8.80 12.79
N PHE A 286 -11.28 7.70 13.31
CA PHE A 286 -11.48 6.37 12.76
C PHE A 286 -12.90 5.84 13.01
N LEU A 287 -13.39 5.93 14.25
CA LEU A 287 -14.68 5.32 14.64
C LEU A 287 -15.87 6.24 14.34
N GLN A 288 -15.75 7.53 14.68
CA GLN A 288 -16.88 8.46 14.69
C GLN A 288 -17.05 9.20 13.36
N GLU A 289 -16.01 9.31 12.54
CA GLU A 289 -16.06 9.99 11.24
C GLU A 289 -15.99 8.98 10.08
N SER A 290 -14.85 8.36 9.84
CA SER A 290 -14.67 7.38 8.79
C SER A 290 -15.56 6.15 8.96
N GLY A 291 -15.46 5.49 10.10
CA GLY A 291 -16.17 4.24 10.38
C GLY A 291 -17.67 4.41 10.40
N ALA A 292 -18.17 5.45 11.08
CA ALA A 292 -19.60 5.72 11.12
C ALA A 292 -20.19 5.97 9.72
N ALA A 293 -19.43 6.62 8.81
CA ALA A 293 -19.85 6.83 7.43
C ALA A 293 -19.81 5.53 6.61
N LEU A 294 -18.73 4.74 6.72
CA LEU A 294 -18.56 3.48 6.01
C LEU A 294 -19.58 2.43 6.45
N ILE A 295 -19.87 2.32 7.75
CA ILE A 295 -20.90 1.43 8.27
C ILE A 295 -22.26 1.79 7.68
N LYS A 296 -22.64 3.09 7.68
CA LYS A 296 -23.90 3.53 7.06
C LYS A 296 -23.96 3.24 5.57
N LYS A 297 -22.86 3.47 4.84
CA LYS A 297 -22.77 3.25 3.40
C LYS A 297 -22.94 1.78 3.03
N TYR A 298 -22.34 0.88 3.80
CA TYR A 298 -22.22 -0.53 3.46
C TYR A 298 -23.03 -1.48 4.35
N ALA A 299 -23.93 -0.95 5.19
CA ALA A 299 -24.83 -1.75 6.05
C ALA A 299 -25.59 -2.86 5.30
N TYR A 300 -25.90 -2.61 4.01
CA TYR A 300 -26.64 -3.57 3.18
C TYR A 300 -25.88 -4.87 2.89
N LEU A 301 -24.54 -4.85 3.00
CA LEU A 301 -23.69 -6.03 2.77
C LEU A 301 -23.82 -7.07 3.87
N ARG A 302 -24.24 -6.67 5.09
CA ARG A 302 -24.27 -7.52 6.28
C ARG A 302 -22.93 -8.22 6.57
N ASP A 303 -21.81 -7.59 6.15
CA ASP A 303 -20.48 -8.08 6.46
C ASP A 303 -20.07 -7.57 7.86
N GLU A 304 -19.37 -8.42 8.62
CA GLU A 304 -18.94 -8.13 9.99
C GLU A 304 -18.15 -6.84 10.09
N LEU A 305 -17.29 -6.54 9.10
CA LEU A 305 -16.50 -5.29 9.09
C LEU A 305 -17.38 -4.04 9.17
N PHE A 306 -18.55 -4.04 8.52
CA PHE A 306 -19.46 -2.89 8.48
C PHE A 306 -20.52 -2.94 9.58
N THR A 307 -20.16 -3.51 10.73
CA THR A 307 -20.89 -3.39 12.01
C THR A 307 -20.10 -2.52 12.98
N GLU A 308 -20.76 -1.94 13.99
CA GLU A 308 -20.08 -1.14 15.02
C GLU A 308 -19.00 -1.95 15.75
N ALA A 309 -19.26 -3.22 16.07
CA ALA A 309 -18.32 -4.10 16.74
C ALA A 309 -17.13 -4.45 15.84
N GLY A 310 -17.39 -4.95 14.63
CA GLY A 310 -16.34 -5.35 13.70
C GLY A 310 -15.47 -4.19 13.24
N PHE A 311 -16.09 -2.99 13.03
CA PHE A 311 -15.30 -1.81 12.67
C PHE A 311 -14.46 -1.29 13.85
N ARG A 312 -14.95 -1.42 15.08
CA ARG A 312 -14.17 -1.10 16.30
C ARG A 312 -12.95 -2.01 16.41
N ASP A 313 -13.14 -3.32 16.26
CA ASP A 313 -12.04 -4.29 16.33
C ASP A 313 -11.00 -4.01 15.24
N TYR A 314 -11.45 -3.69 14.02
CA TYR A 314 -10.59 -3.28 12.92
C TYR A 314 -9.80 -2.00 13.23
N ALA A 315 -10.44 -1.00 13.84
CA ALA A 315 -9.80 0.27 14.17
C ALA A 315 -8.76 0.11 15.29
N GLU A 316 -9.08 -0.64 16.35
CA GLU A 316 -8.15 -0.87 17.47
C GLU A 316 -6.92 -1.71 17.01
N ASP A 317 -7.14 -2.77 16.23
CA ASP A 317 -6.05 -3.54 15.61
C ASP A 317 -5.11 -2.63 14.80
N LEU A 318 -5.67 -1.78 13.95
CA LEU A 318 -4.87 -0.89 13.12
C LEU A 318 -4.11 0.19 13.91
N LEU A 319 -4.74 0.81 14.90
CA LEU A 319 -4.08 1.80 15.74
C LEU A 319 -2.89 1.20 16.50
N GLN A 320 -3.04 -0.02 17.02
CA GLN A 320 -1.96 -0.74 17.66
C GLN A 320 -0.82 -1.07 16.67
N ARG A 321 -1.16 -1.52 15.46
CA ARG A 321 -0.16 -1.85 14.43
C ARG A 321 0.58 -0.63 13.92
N MET A 322 -0.08 0.53 13.77
CA MET A 322 0.54 1.79 13.32
C MET A 322 1.62 2.30 14.28
N THR A 323 1.52 1.94 15.56
CA THR A 323 2.49 2.33 16.59
C THR A 323 3.39 1.17 17.05
N ASN A 324 3.39 0.05 16.32
CA ASN A 324 4.17 -1.14 16.68
C ASN A 324 5.68 -0.84 16.70
N PRO A 325 6.37 -1.01 17.85
CA PRO A 325 7.80 -0.72 17.99
C PRO A 325 8.68 -1.65 17.14
N TYR A 326 8.20 -2.84 16.84
CA TYR A 326 8.94 -3.81 16.03
C TYR A 326 8.79 -3.59 14.52
N LEU A 327 7.75 -2.89 14.07
CA LEU A 327 7.68 -2.37 12.71
C LEU A 327 8.48 -1.07 12.60
N ALA A 328 8.45 -0.23 13.65
CA ALA A 328 9.19 1.02 13.79
C ALA A 328 9.07 1.93 12.56
N ASP A 329 7.84 2.22 12.17
CA ASP A 329 7.58 3.10 11.05
C ASP A 329 8.02 4.53 11.36
N THR A 330 8.60 5.21 10.36
CA THR A 330 9.09 6.58 10.52
C THR A 330 8.04 7.59 10.11
N VAL A 331 7.93 8.69 10.84
CA VAL A 331 7.05 9.81 10.51
C VAL A 331 7.37 10.36 9.12
N ALA A 332 8.65 10.44 8.75
CA ALA A 332 9.06 10.87 7.42
C ALA A 332 8.48 10.00 6.29
N ARG A 333 8.41 8.66 6.48
CA ARG A 333 7.79 7.75 5.52
C ARG A 333 6.27 7.92 5.46
N VAL A 334 5.63 8.03 6.64
CA VAL A 334 4.19 8.12 6.76
C VAL A 334 3.67 9.47 6.26
N SER A 335 4.41 10.56 6.44
CA SER A 335 4.03 11.91 6.01
C SER A 335 4.46 12.27 4.57
N ARG A 336 5.20 11.40 3.86
CA ARG A 336 5.60 11.66 2.47
C ARG A 336 4.39 11.70 1.52
N ASP A 337 4.57 12.18 0.29
CA ASP A 337 3.52 12.29 -0.75
C ASP A 337 2.32 13.14 -0.30
N VAL A 338 2.59 14.20 0.48
CA VAL A 338 1.55 15.02 1.11
C VAL A 338 0.56 15.60 0.10
N VAL A 339 1.04 16.04 -1.07
CA VAL A 339 0.20 16.61 -2.14
C VAL A 339 -0.84 15.60 -2.61
N ARG A 340 -0.41 14.35 -2.91
CA ARG A 340 -1.34 13.28 -3.30
C ARG A 340 -2.31 12.94 -2.17
N LYS A 341 -1.82 12.82 -0.94
CA LYS A 341 -2.64 12.45 0.23
C LYS A 341 -3.71 13.45 0.60
N LEU A 342 -3.51 14.72 0.23
CA LEU A 342 -4.47 15.83 0.39
C LEU A 342 -5.23 16.14 -0.92
N GLY A 343 -5.15 15.29 -1.94
CA GLY A 343 -6.01 15.41 -3.12
C GLY A 343 -7.50 15.29 -2.75
N LEU A 344 -8.38 15.90 -3.55
CA LEU A 344 -9.81 16.02 -3.26
C LEU A 344 -10.49 14.66 -2.98
N ASN A 345 -10.18 13.63 -3.77
CA ASN A 345 -10.77 12.30 -3.65
C ASN A 345 -9.86 11.30 -2.95
N GLU A 346 -8.78 11.78 -2.37
CA GLU A 346 -7.80 10.97 -1.65
C GLU A 346 -8.18 10.85 -0.17
N ARG A 347 -7.35 10.15 0.57
CA ARG A 347 -7.60 9.62 1.91
C ARG A 347 -8.08 10.62 2.96
N ILE A 348 -7.63 11.89 2.94
CA ILE A 348 -8.08 12.87 3.94
C ILE A 348 -9.37 13.55 3.48
N PHE A 349 -9.35 14.29 2.37
CA PHE A 349 -10.54 14.99 1.89
C PHE A 349 -11.63 14.06 1.38
N GLY A 350 -11.27 12.89 0.81
CA GLY A 350 -12.26 11.87 0.44
C GLY A 350 -13.00 11.30 1.65
N THR A 351 -12.31 11.09 2.77
CA THR A 351 -12.95 10.68 4.03
C THR A 351 -13.85 11.78 4.58
N MET A 352 -13.41 13.04 4.54
CA MET A 352 -14.24 14.17 4.97
C MET A 352 -15.49 14.31 4.11
N GLN A 353 -15.39 14.15 2.79
CA GLN A 353 -16.55 14.15 1.88
C GLN A 353 -17.53 13.03 2.23
N LEU A 354 -17.00 11.81 2.42
CA LEU A 354 -17.81 10.66 2.81
C LEU A 354 -18.54 10.91 4.13
N ALA A 355 -17.86 11.47 5.14
CA ALA A 355 -18.48 11.80 6.41
C ALA A 355 -19.64 12.78 6.23
N LEU A 356 -19.43 13.89 5.49
CA LEU A 356 -20.46 14.90 5.21
C LEU A 356 -21.65 14.33 4.42
N GLU A 357 -21.42 13.39 3.50
CA GLU A 357 -22.47 12.71 2.73
C GLU A 357 -23.45 11.96 3.66
N TYR A 358 -22.93 11.41 4.75
CA TYR A 358 -23.72 10.69 5.76
C TYR A 358 -24.10 11.52 6.99
N GLY A 359 -23.97 12.87 6.92
CA GLY A 359 -24.38 13.79 7.97
C GLY A 359 -23.45 13.76 9.20
N ILE A 360 -22.17 13.47 9.01
CA ILE A 360 -21.17 13.37 10.07
C ILE A 360 -20.16 14.52 9.90
N GLU A 361 -19.87 15.23 10.98
CA GLU A 361 -18.89 16.32 10.99
C GLU A 361 -17.46 15.81 11.05
N PRO A 362 -16.60 16.08 10.03
CA PRO A 362 -15.24 15.51 9.96
C PRO A 362 -14.20 16.38 10.70
N THR A 363 -14.41 16.69 11.97
CA THR A 363 -13.61 17.65 12.73
C THR A 363 -12.19 17.16 13.03
N ASN A 364 -12.01 15.86 13.27
CA ASN A 364 -10.70 15.28 13.49
C ASN A 364 -9.96 15.04 12.17
N MET A 365 -10.67 14.61 11.12
CA MET A 365 -10.08 14.52 9.78
C MET A 365 -9.62 15.90 9.27
N ALA A 366 -10.35 16.96 9.56
CA ALA A 366 -9.98 18.34 9.26
C ALA A 366 -8.68 18.76 9.99
N LEU A 367 -8.50 18.32 11.24
CA LEU A 367 -7.23 18.51 11.96
C LEU A 367 -6.07 17.81 11.21
N GLY A 368 -6.30 16.60 10.70
CA GLY A 368 -5.34 15.89 9.85
C GLY A 368 -5.03 16.62 8.54
N ALA A 369 -6.04 17.24 7.91
CA ALA A 369 -5.86 18.07 6.72
C ALA A 369 -4.99 19.30 7.02
N MET A 370 -5.26 20.00 8.12
CA MET A 370 -4.48 21.18 8.55
C MET A 370 -3.04 20.79 8.91
N ALA A 371 -2.84 19.67 9.59
CA ALA A 371 -1.51 19.13 9.87
C ALA A 371 -0.76 18.75 8.59
N GLY A 372 -1.44 18.19 7.58
CA GLY A 372 -0.88 17.94 6.27
C GLY A 372 -0.47 19.23 5.54
N ILE A 373 -1.24 20.31 5.64
CA ILE A 373 -0.86 21.65 5.14
C ILE A 373 0.39 22.17 5.87
N ALA A 374 0.49 21.97 7.17
CA ALA A 374 1.69 22.33 7.93
C ALA A 374 2.93 21.58 7.40
N VAL A 375 2.82 20.26 7.19
CA VAL A 375 3.90 19.43 6.59
C VAL A 375 4.25 19.89 5.18
N LEU A 376 3.27 20.22 4.36
CA LEU A 376 3.46 20.73 3.01
C LEU A 376 4.31 22.01 3.01
N LEU A 377 4.01 22.94 3.93
CA LEU A 377 4.76 24.20 4.06
C LEU A 377 6.16 24.00 4.62
N MET A 378 6.34 23.11 5.60
CA MET A 378 7.67 22.77 6.12
C MET A 378 8.58 22.15 5.05
N LYS A 379 8.00 21.50 4.03
CA LYS A 379 8.69 20.83 2.93
C LYS A 379 8.30 21.41 1.56
N ALA A 380 8.12 22.73 1.48
CA ALA A 380 7.56 23.40 0.32
C ALA A 380 8.33 23.14 -0.98
N GLU A 381 9.67 23.11 -0.91
CA GLU A 381 10.54 22.86 -2.08
C GLU A 381 10.48 21.41 -2.54
N GLU A 382 10.57 20.46 -1.59
CA GLU A 382 10.48 19.03 -1.87
C GLU A 382 9.15 18.64 -2.55
N ASN A 383 8.07 19.36 -2.20
CA ASN A 383 6.73 19.13 -2.73
C ASN A 383 6.39 20.00 -3.96
N ASN A 384 7.35 20.74 -4.50
CA ASN A 384 7.14 21.66 -5.63
C ASN A 384 6.00 22.66 -5.41
N LEU A 385 5.83 23.14 -4.17
CA LEU A 385 4.80 24.13 -3.86
C LEU A 385 5.12 25.44 -4.60
N PRO A 386 4.19 26.05 -5.35
CA PRO A 386 4.38 27.33 -6.03
C PRO A 386 4.87 28.41 -5.07
N THR A 387 5.73 29.30 -5.56
CA THR A 387 6.40 30.33 -4.73
C THR A 387 5.39 31.25 -4.05
N ASP A 388 4.29 31.58 -4.72
CA ASP A 388 3.20 32.43 -4.22
C ASP A 388 2.36 31.76 -3.13
N LEU A 389 2.48 30.43 -2.95
CA LEU A 389 1.85 29.66 -1.88
C LEU A 389 2.80 29.31 -0.73
N ARG A 390 4.09 29.64 -0.80
CA ARG A 390 5.09 29.39 0.25
C ARG A 390 4.97 30.43 1.37
N PHE A 391 3.92 30.35 2.16
CA PHE A 391 3.58 31.34 3.18
C PHE A 391 4.45 31.29 4.47
N GLY A 392 5.44 30.41 4.52
CA GLY A 392 6.34 30.25 5.68
C GLY A 392 5.63 29.52 6.83
N ASP A 393 5.58 30.15 8.01
CA ASP A 393 5.02 29.51 9.20
C ASP A 393 3.51 29.29 9.08
N TRP A 394 3.09 28.02 9.07
CA TRP A 394 1.70 27.61 8.99
C TRP A 394 0.81 28.16 10.12
N ARG A 395 1.41 28.47 11.29
CA ARG A 395 0.70 29.06 12.43
C ARG A 395 0.18 30.46 12.15
N LYS A 396 0.76 31.14 11.16
CA LYS A 396 0.43 32.52 10.74
C LYS A 396 -0.46 32.59 9.48
N LEU A 397 -0.98 31.46 9.03
CA LEU A 397 -1.93 31.45 7.92
C LEU A 397 -3.23 32.12 8.35
N ASN A 398 -3.86 32.82 7.40
CA ASN A 398 -5.26 33.24 7.52
C ASN A 398 -6.15 32.36 6.62
N ASP A 399 -7.45 32.48 6.77
CA ASP A 399 -8.46 31.69 6.04
C ASP A 399 -8.23 31.71 4.53
N ALA A 400 -7.95 32.89 3.94
CA ALA A 400 -7.73 33.03 2.49
C ALA A 400 -6.46 32.30 1.99
N LYS A 401 -5.40 32.22 2.81
CA LYS A 401 -4.18 31.49 2.46
C LYS A 401 -4.41 29.97 2.54
N ILE A 402 -5.13 29.49 3.56
CA ILE A 402 -5.51 28.09 3.70
C ILE A 402 -6.33 27.66 2.50
N GLU A 403 -7.34 28.44 2.13
CA GLU A 403 -8.19 28.17 0.96
C GLU A 403 -7.38 28.07 -0.34
N LYS A 404 -6.46 29.00 -0.60
CA LYS A 404 -5.59 28.96 -1.80
C LYS A 404 -4.75 27.69 -1.86
N ILE A 405 -4.18 27.24 -0.74
CA ILE A 405 -3.42 25.99 -0.68
C ILE A 405 -4.33 24.80 -0.99
N ILE A 406 -5.55 24.76 -0.42
CA ILE A 406 -6.50 23.67 -0.64
C ILE A 406 -6.92 23.61 -2.11
N ILE A 407 -7.25 24.72 -2.74
CA ILE A 407 -7.62 24.81 -4.16
C ILE A 407 -6.47 24.29 -5.05
N TRP A 408 -5.24 24.64 -4.73
CA TRP A 408 -4.07 24.12 -5.43
C TRP A 408 -3.89 22.61 -5.22
N LEU A 409 -4.03 22.11 -3.99
CA LEU A 409 -3.97 20.67 -3.67
C LEU A 409 -5.01 19.85 -4.44
N TRP A 410 -6.17 20.43 -4.68
CA TRP A 410 -7.25 19.79 -5.44
C TRP A 410 -7.08 19.95 -6.96
N ASN A 411 -6.00 20.58 -7.43
CA ASN A 411 -5.77 20.86 -8.85
C ASN A 411 -6.96 21.57 -9.50
N SER A 412 -7.51 22.56 -8.81
CA SER A 412 -8.73 23.30 -9.18
C SER A 412 -9.99 22.46 -9.39
N GLN A 413 -10.00 21.22 -8.93
CA GLN A 413 -11.21 20.41 -8.87
C GLN A 413 -12.11 20.92 -7.72
N THR A 414 -13.39 20.65 -7.81
CA THR A 414 -14.37 21.00 -6.78
C THR A 414 -15.33 19.86 -6.52
N CYS A 415 -16.04 19.91 -5.42
CA CYS A 415 -17.09 18.96 -5.06
C CYS A 415 -18.27 19.69 -4.39
N LYS A 416 -19.36 18.96 -4.17
CA LYS A 416 -20.57 19.47 -3.51
C LYS A 416 -20.30 20.11 -2.14
N TYR A 417 -19.28 19.64 -1.42
CA TYR A 417 -18.98 20.07 -0.05
C TYR A 417 -17.74 20.99 0.04
N ALA A 418 -17.25 21.54 -1.07
CA ALA A 418 -15.97 22.25 -1.12
C ALA A 418 -15.85 23.37 -0.08
N GLU A 419 -16.85 24.25 0.03
CA GLU A 419 -16.87 25.35 1.01
C GLU A 419 -16.84 24.83 2.45
N GLN A 420 -17.63 23.79 2.74
CA GLN A 420 -17.68 23.20 4.08
C GLN A 420 -16.34 22.56 4.45
N LEU A 421 -15.72 21.82 3.53
CA LEU A 421 -14.41 21.20 3.73
C LEU A 421 -13.34 22.25 4.05
N ILE A 422 -13.29 23.34 3.27
CA ILE A 422 -12.37 24.45 3.51
C ILE A 422 -12.61 25.05 4.90
N LYS A 423 -13.87 25.29 5.27
CA LYS A 423 -14.21 25.87 6.57
C LYS A 423 -13.82 24.98 7.75
N TYR A 424 -14.00 23.65 7.63
CA TYR A 424 -13.54 22.71 8.66
C TYR A 424 -12.02 22.78 8.85
N VAL A 425 -11.26 22.87 7.76
CA VAL A 425 -9.78 22.94 7.84
C VAL A 425 -9.33 24.29 8.44
N GLN A 426 -9.95 25.41 8.07
CA GLN A 426 -9.70 26.72 8.66
C GLN A 426 -9.94 26.69 10.18
N ASN A 427 -11.07 26.13 10.62
CA ASN A 427 -11.41 26.01 12.04
C ASN A 427 -10.45 25.08 12.82
N ALA A 428 -9.79 24.13 12.13
CA ALA A 428 -8.86 23.21 12.77
C ALA A 428 -7.49 23.84 13.09
N GLN A 429 -7.17 25.02 12.57
CA GLN A 429 -5.84 25.63 12.74
C GLN A 429 -5.51 25.91 14.21
N GLU A 430 -6.41 26.53 14.96
CA GLU A 430 -6.16 26.85 16.38
C GLU A 430 -6.00 25.57 17.21
N ARG A 431 -6.84 24.57 16.96
CA ARG A 431 -6.73 23.27 17.62
C ARG A 431 -5.37 22.59 17.34
N LEU A 432 -4.82 22.74 16.12
CA LEU A 432 -3.50 22.23 15.80
C LEU A 432 -2.38 23.02 16.50
N LYS A 433 -2.51 24.34 16.63
CA LYS A 433 -1.57 25.18 17.39
C LYS A 433 -1.48 24.71 18.85
N GLU A 434 -2.63 24.55 19.50
CA GLU A 434 -2.69 24.05 20.87
C GLU A 434 -2.03 22.67 21.00
N LEU A 435 -2.38 21.74 20.11
CA LEU A 435 -1.83 20.37 20.13
C LEU A 435 -0.31 20.36 19.97
N THR A 436 0.24 21.17 19.05
CA THR A 436 1.69 21.23 18.81
C THR A 436 2.45 21.96 19.92
N THR A 437 1.82 22.84 20.69
CA THR A 437 2.42 23.46 21.88
C THR A 437 2.56 22.42 22.98
N ASP A 438 1.51 21.64 23.25
CA ASP A 438 1.56 20.56 24.26
C ASP A 438 2.62 19.50 23.91
N CYS A 439 2.85 19.24 22.60
CA CYS A 439 3.91 18.30 22.17
C CYS A 439 5.34 18.83 22.41
N ALA A 440 5.55 20.12 22.53
CA ALA A 440 6.88 20.71 22.79
C ALA A 440 7.34 20.56 24.23
N ASP A 441 6.43 20.21 25.13
CA ASP A 441 6.69 20.00 26.57
C ASP A 441 6.99 18.54 26.92
N PHE A 442 7.00 17.64 25.90
CA PHE A 442 7.39 16.23 25.99
C PHE A 442 8.75 15.99 25.33
#